data_5f56db8c7f35eb9a33d145e2ee6a44b4
#
_entry.id   5f56db8c7f35eb9a33d145e2ee6a44b4
#
_cell.length_a   1.000
_cell.length_b   1.000
_cell.length_c   1.000
_cell.angle_alpha   90.00
_cell.angle_beta   90.00
_cell.angle_gamma   90.00
#
_symmetry.space_group_name_H-M   'P 1'
#
loop_
_entity.id
_entity.type
_entity.pdbx_description
1 polymer ?
#
loop_
_entity_poly.entity_id
_entity_poly.type
_entity_poly.pdbx_seq_one_letter_code
_entity_poly.pdbx_strand_id
1 'polypeptide(L)'
;GKIMTNTTIPFRGLQGTKHDCSKCSIQLLCLPATINTEDFDRLNTIVKNRRQMKRGDFLFRSGQKLDCLYVAREGAFKSMVYNQDGDSQVTGFHLPGEILGLDGLGTDSHTCDSIALTLANVCEIPLHDLERVASHLPSLQHQLLKIIGQSINRDQKHAEILGKKNAHERMAIFLHQ
;
A
#
# COMPACT_ATOMS: atom_id res chain seq x y z
N GLY A 1 -2.86 25.48 26.18
CA GLY A 1 -2.94 24.41 25.24
C GLY A 1 -2.74 24.90 23.82
N LYS A 2 -1.60 24.60 23.22
CA LYS A 2 -1.38 24.87 21.81
C LYS A 2 -2.08 23.78 21.00
N ILE A 3 -3.10 24.15 20.28
CA ILE A 3 -3.73 23.32 19.26
C ILE A 3 -2.66 23.09 18.20
N MET A 4 -2.23 21.84 18.04
CA MET A 4 -1.42 21.45 16.88
C MET A 4 -2.33 21.60 15.66
N THR A 5 -2.15 22.67 14.92
CA THR A 5 -2.76 22.80 13.61
C THR A 5 -2.17 21.73 12.71
N ASN A 6 -3.00 20.80 12.32
CA ASN A 6 -2.71 19.83 11.28
C ASN A 6 -2.39 20.63 10.02
N THR A 7 -1.11 20.82 9.76
CA THR A 7 -0.67 21.50 8.55
C THR A 7 -0.89 20.51 7.41
N THR A 8 -2.06 20.56 6.83
CA THR A 8 -2.33 19.94 5.54
C THR A 8 -1.38 20.60 4.56
N ILE A 9 -0.35 19.86 4.13
CA ILE A 9 0.60 20.35 3.13
C ILE A 9 -0.20 20.56 1.85
N PRO A 10 -0.32 21.79 1.35
CA PRO A 10 -1.11 22.04 0.16
C PRO A 10 -0.49 21.32 -1.03
N PHE A 11 -1.30 20.52 -1.66
CA PHE A 11 -1.00 19.87 -2.93
C PHE A 11 -0.78 20.96 -4.01
N ARG A 12 0.46 21.31 -4.26
CA ARG A 12 0.78 22.13 -5.44
C ARG A 12 0.77 21.25 -6.68
N GLY A 13 -0.15 21.58 -7.56
CA GLY A 13 -0.48 20.86 -8.76
C GLY A 13 0.71 20.48 -9.65
N LEU A 14 0.48 19.42 -10.34
CA LEU A 14 1.28 18.80 -11.37
C LEU A 14 1.71 19.80 -12.46
N GLN A 15 2.80 20.45 -12.26
CA GLN A 15 3.56 21.02 -13.35
C GLN A 15 4.95 20.39 -13.26
N GLY A 16 5.22 19.39 -14.08
CA GLY A 16 6.53 18.91 -14.51
C GLY A 16 7.71 18.89 -13.53
N THR A 17 7.47 19.09 -12.25
CA THR A 17 8.49 19.25 -11.25
C THR A 17 8.78 17.90 -10.57
N LYS A 18 10.05 17.62 -10.43
CA LYS A 18 10.56 16.50 -9.63
C LYS A 18 9.77 16.38 -8.34
N HIS A 19 9.17 15.21 -8.12
CA HIS A 19 8.47 14.95 -6.87
C HIS A 19 9.48 14.94 -5.73
N ASP A 20 9.26 15.75 -4.73
CA ASP A 20 10.12 15.83 -3.57
C ASP A 20 9.69 14.75 -2.55
N CYS A 21 10.53 13.74 -2.34
CA CYS A 21 10.29 12.68 -1.36
C CYS A 21 10.12 13.20 0.07
N SER A 22 10.71 14.32 0.42
CA SER A 22 10.53 14.94 1.75
C SER A 22 9.09 15.39 2.02
N LYS A 23 8.33 15.61 0.95
CA LYS A 23 6.92 16.05 0.98
C LYS A 23 5.94 14.94 0.60
N CYS A 24 6.42 13.72 0.41
CA CYS A 24 5.65 12.59 -0.08
C CYS A 24 5.55 11.48 0.98
N SER A 25 4.47 10.70 0.96
CA SER A 25 4.31 9.52 1.83
C SER A 25 5.40 8.46 1.63
N ILE A 26 6.12 8.50 0.52
CA ILE A 26 7.28 7.65 0.25
C ILE A 26 8.42 7.87 1.26
N GLN A 27 8.40 8.98 1.99
CA GLN A 27 9.31 9.23 3.09
C GLN A 27 9.30 8.09 4.12
N LEU A 28 8.20 7.37 4.25
CA LEU A 28 8.11 6.19 5.12
C LEU A 28 8.99 5.03 4.64
N LEU A 29 9.25 4.94 3.34
CA LEU A 29 10.21 3.98 2.77
C LEU A 29 11.64 4.35 3.08
N CYS A 30 11.90 5.62 3.32
CA CYS A 30 13.23 6.18 3.47
C CYS A 30 13.66 6.33 4.92
N LEU A 31 12.82 6.00 5.88
CA LEU A 31 13.17 6.02 7.30
C LEU A 31 14.10 4.84 7.63
N PRO A 32 15.25 5.05 8.12
CA PRO A 32 15.65 5.99 9.14
C PRO A 32 16.52 7.13 8.58
N ALA A 33 16.84 8.08 9.45
CA ALA A 33 17.59 9.31 9.23
C ALA A 33 18.99 9.18 8.58
N THR A 34 19.34 8.02 8.06
CA THR A 34 20.63 7.73 7.43
C THR A 34 20.64 7.93 5.91
N ILE A 35 19.47 8.21 5.32
CA ILE A 35 19.39 8.48 3.89
C ILE A 35 19.78 9.93 3.66
N ASN A 36 20.85 10.12 2.89
CA ASN A 36 21.33 11.45 2.52
C ASN A 36 20.48 12.08 1.41
N THR A 37 20.73 13.35 1.13
CA THR A 37 20.00 14.11 0.11
C THR A 37 20.10 13.48 -1.28
N GLU A 38 21.25 12.91 -1.61
CA GLU A 38 21.48 12.23 -2.89
C GLU A 38 20.59 11.01 -3.08
N ASP A 39 20.40 10.22 -2.03
CA ASP A 39 19.55 9.04 -2.02
C ASP A 39 18.07 9.42 -2.12
N PHE A 40 17.66 10.51 -1.49
CA PHE A 40 16.33 11.09 -1.65
C PHE A 40 16.10 11.51 -3.11
N ASP A 41 17.06 12.12 -3.76
CA ASP A 41 16.96 12.53 -5.16
C ASP A 41 16.81 11.31 -6.08
N ARG A 42 17.54 10.23 -5.81
CA ARG A 42 17.39 8.96 -6.54
C ARG A 42 15.99 8.39 -6.41
N LEU A 43 15.43 8.38 -5.20
CA LEU A 43 14.06 7.92 -4.95
C LEU A 43 13.03 8.80 -5.65
N ASN A 44 13.25 10.11 -5.67
CA ASN A 44 12.38 11.04 -6.40
C ASN A 44 12.31 10.74 -7.89
N THR A 45 13.40 10.26 -8.47
CA THR A 45 13.45 9.98 -9.92
C THR A 45 12.61 8.78 -10.32
N ILE A 46 12.32 7.86 -9.39
CA ILE A 46 11.56 6.64 -9.67
C ILE A 46 10.07 6.78 -9.43
N VAL A 47 9.63 7.79 -8.70
CA VAL A 47 8.19 8.10 -8.55
C VAL A 47 7.71 8.72 -9.85
N LYS A 48 6.90 7.99 -10.63
CA LYS A 48 6.54 8.42 -11.98
C LYS A 48 5.28 9.26 -12.01
N ASN A 49 4.22 8.78 -11.40
CA ASN A 49 2.91 9.41 -11.52
C ASN A 49 2.24 9.55 -10.17
N ARG A 50 1.46 10.61 -10.06
CA ARG A 50 0.41 10.72 -9.04
C ARG A 50 -0.91 10.41 -9.71
N ARG A 51 -1.61 9.43 -9.18
CA ARG A 51 -2.90 9.01 -9.71
C ARG A 51 -4.00 9.41 -8.74
N GLN A 52 -4.94 10.19 -9.24
CA GLN A 52 -6.14 10.54 -8.49
C GLN A 52 -7.23 9.50 -8.79
N MET A 53 -7.91 9.05 -7.74
CA MET A 53 -8.94 8.03 -7.82
C MET A 53 -10.21 8.47 -7.12
N LYS A 54 -11.33 8.04 -7.66
CA LYS A 54 -12.66 8.23 -7.05
C LYS A 54 -13.03 6.98 -6.27
N ARG A 55 -13.95 7.14 -5.34
CA ARG A 55 -14.55 6.01 -4.62
C ARG A 55 -15.06 4.96 -5.61
N GLY A 56 -14.69 3.71 -5.37
CA GLY A 56 -15.06 2.58 -6.22
C GLY A 56 -14.11 2.27 -7.36
N ASP A 57 -13.14 3.15 -7.65
CA ASP A 57 -12.13 2.89 -8.67
C ASP A 57 -11.19 1.77 -8.22
N PHE A 58 -10.80 0.93 -9.18
CA PHE A 58 -9.80 -0.11 -8.96
C PHE A 58 -8.40 0.46 -9.16
N LEU A 59 -7.56 0.28 -8.15
CA LEU A 59 -6.13 0.57 -8.29
C LEU A 59 -5.44 -0.51 -9.12
N PHE A 60 -5.73 -1.76 -8.79
CA PHE A 60 -5.37 -2.94 -9.58
C PHE A 60 -6.38 -4.06 -9.35
N ARG A 61 -6.34 -5.06 -10.20
CA ARG A 61 -7.22 -6.23 -10.13
C ARG A 61 -6.42 -7.52 -10.00
N SER A 62 -7.01 -8.51 -9.36
CA SER A 62 -6.45 -9.85 -9.26
C SER A 62 -6.14 -10.40 -10.66
N GLY A 63 -4.96 -10.99 -10.81
CA GLY A 63 -4.46 -11.49 -12.08
C GLY A 63 -3.73 -10.47 -12.95
N GLN A 64 -3.80 -9.19 -12.62
CA GLN A 64 -3.05 -8.15 -13.32
C GLN A 64 -1.57 -8.26 -12.98
N LYS A 65 -0.71 -8.10 -14.00
CA LYS A 65 0.74 -8.12 -13.82
C LYS A 65 1.19 -7.05 -12.83
N LEU A 66 2.12 -7.42 -11.96
CA LEU A 66 2.74 -6.50 -11.01
C LEU A 66 3.81 -5.66 -11.70
N ASP A 67 3.46 -4.46 -12.11
CA ASP A 67 4.38 -3.51 -12.72
C ASP A 67 4.82 -2.41 -11.76
N CYS A 68 3.94 -2.00 -10.86
CA CYS A 68 4.17 -0.93 -9.90
C CYS A 68 3.76 -1.34 -8.49
N LEU A 69 4.47 -0.81 -7.51
CA LEU A 69 3.95 -0.61 -6.18
C LEU A 69 3.35 0.79 -6.08
N TYR A 70 2.46 0.98 -5.13
CA TYR A 70 1.78 2.25 -4.93
C TYR A 70 1.93 2.69 -3.49
N VAL A 71 2.05 3.98 -3.27
CA VAL A 71 2.00 4.56 -1.93
C VAL A 71 0.75 5.41 -1.84
N ALA A 72 -0.14 5.07 -0.92
CA ALA A 72 -1.33 5.86 -0.64
C ALA A 72 -0.91 7.18 0.02
N ARG A 73 -1.29 8.29 -0.59
CA ARG A 73 -1.05 9.64 -0.05
C ARG A 73 -2.26 10.19 0.67
N GLU A 74 -3.40 10.00 0.08
CA GLU A 74 -4.69 10.43 0.60
C GLU A 74 -5.73 9.36 0.32
N GLY A 75 -6.74 9.29 1.17
CA GLY A 75 -7.82 8.34 1.02
C GLY A 75 -7.49 6.95 1.58
N ALA A 76 -8.46 6.08 1.48
CA ALA A 76 -8.39 4.71 1.98
C ALA A 76 -8.74 3.72 0.87
N PHE A 77 -8.20 2.51 1.00
CA PHE A 77 -8.39 1.41 0.08
C PHE A 77 -8.80 0.15 0.83
N LYS A 78 -9.50 -0.74 0.14
CA LYS A 78 -9.72 -2.12 0.59
C LYS A 78 -9.11 -3.10 -0.40
N SER A 79 -8.65 -4.22 0.11
CA SER A 79 -8.27 -5.39 -0.69
C SER A 79 -9.38 -6.41 -0.64
N MET A 80 -9.69 -7.02 -1.78
CA MET A 80 -10.74 -8.03 -1.91
C MET A 80 -10.24 -9.23 -2.69
N VAL A 81 -10.67 -10.40 -2.25
CA VAL A 81 -10.51 -11.66 -2.99
C VAL A 81 -11.89 -12.26 -3.28
N TYR A 82 -11.96 -13.01 -4.36
CA TYR A 82 -13.15 -13.77 -4.72
C TYR A 82 -12.83 -15.26 -4.59
N ASN A 83 -13.73 -16.02 -3.98
CA ASN A 83 -13.63 -17.46 -3.95
C ASN A 83 -14.20 -18.09 -5.23
N GLN A 84 -14.09 -19.43 -5.34
CA GLN A 84 -14.59 -20.17 -6.50
C GLN A 84 -16.12 -20.08 -6.66
N ASP A 85 -16.84 -19.82 -5.59
CA ASP A 85 -18.30 -19.69 -5.57
C ASP A 85 -18.79 -18.28 -5.95
N GLY A 86 -17.86 -17.37 -6.24
CA GLY A 86 -18.16 -15.99 -6.58
C GLY A 86 -18.37 -15.05 -5.39
N ASP A 87 -18.24 -15.55 -4.17
CA ASP A 87 -18.32 -14.73 -2.97
C ASP A 87 -17.06 -13.87 -2.82
N SER A 88 -17.27 -12.63 -2.41
CA SER A 88 -16.17 -11.69 -2.15
C SER A 88 -15.84 -11.61 -0.68
N GLN A 89 -14.57 -11.44 -0.37
CA GLN A 89 -14.09 -11.26 0.99
C GLN A 89 -13.09 -10.09 1.02
N VAL A 90 -13.32 -9.16 1.95
CA VAL A 90 -12.34 -8.11 2.25
C VAL A 90 -11.20 -8.71 3.05
N THR A 91 -9.98 -8.59 2.55
CA THR A 91 -8.78 -9.14 3.18
C THR A 91 -7.97 -8.10 3.94
N GLY A 92 -8.21 -6.83 3.69
CA GLY A 92 -7.52 -5.76 4.40
C GLY A 92 -8.02 -4.38 4.04
N PHE A 93 -7.67 -3.42 4.89
CA PHE A 93 -7.86 -2.00 4.65
C PHE A 93 -6.49 -1.32 4.68
N HIS A 94 -6.31 -0.33 3.82
CA HIS A 94 -5.06 0.41 3.68
C HIS A 94 -5.33 1.90 3.82
N LEU A 95 -4.52 2.54 4.65
CA LEU A 95 -4.60 3.96 5.02
C LEU A 95 -3.47 4.77 4.36
N PRO A 96 -3.56 6.11 4.38
CA PRO A 96 -2.47 6.94 3.89
C PRO A 96 -1.12 6.60 4.53
N GLY A 97 -0.07 6.57 3.73
CA GLY A 97 1.27 6.19 4.13
C GLY A 97 1.61 4.70 3.92
N GLU A 98 0.63 3.86 3.65
CA GLU A 98 0.85 2.44 3.40
C GLU A 98 1.22 2.17 1.95
N ILE A 99 2.00 1.09 1.74
CA ILE A 99 2.32 0.57 0.41
C ILE A 99 1.24 -0.41 -0.01
N LEU A 100 0.81 -0.26 -1.26
CA LEU A 100 -0.16 -1.12 -1.91
C LEU A 100 0.52 -1.90 -3.04
N GLY A 101 0.11 -3.14 -3.24
CA GLY A 101 0.62 -3.98 -4.32
C GLY A 101 1.61 -5.05 -3.89
N LEU A 102 1.92 -5.16 -2.59
CA LEU A 102 2.85 -6.18 -2.07
C LEU A 102 2.36 -7.61 -2.28
N ASP A 103 1.06 -7.79 -2.47
CA ASP A 103 0.40 -9.09 -2.72
C ASP A 103 0.95 -9.81 -3.94
N GLY A 104 1.41 -9.07 -4.93
CA GLY A 104 1.90 -9.62 -6.19
C GLY A 104 3.39 -10.00 -6.22
N LEU A 105 4.15 -9.70 -5.17
CA LEU A 105 5.60 -9.90 -5.18
C LEU A 105 6.02 -11.38 -5.32
N GLY A 106 5.20 -12.30 -4.83
CA GLY A 106 5.52 -13.73 -4.88
C GLY A 106 5.22 -14.41 -6.21
N THR A 107 4.32 -13.85 -7.01
CA THR A 107 3.79 -14.46 -8.22
C THR A 107 3.90 -13.60 -9.47
N ASP A 108 4.44 -12.39 -9.34
CA ASP A 108 4.53 -11.36 -10.38
C ASP A 108 3.15 -10.89 -10.91
N SER A 109 2.08 -11.30 -10.25
CA SER A 109 0.70 -10.88 -10.54
C SER A 109 -0.02 -10.58 -9.24
N HIS A 110 -0.93 -9.60 -9.27
CA HIS A 110 -1.78 -9.30 -8.13
C HIS A 110 -2.69 -10.47 -7.79
N THR A 111 -2.85 -10.74 -6.51
CA THR A 111 -3.66 -11.85 -5.98
C THR A 111 -5.00 -11.37 -5.43
N CYS A 112 -5.20 -10.06 -5.36
CA CYS A 112 -6.43 -9.43 -4.90
C CYS A 112 -6.76 -8.21 -5.74
N ASP A 113 -7.99 -7.72 -5.61
CA ASP A 113 -8.39 -6.41 -6.11
C ASP A 113 -8.08 -5.35 -5.04
N SER A 114 -7.68 -4.17 -5.46
CA SER A 114 -7.57 -3.00 -4.59
C SER A 114 -8.52 -1.91 -5.07
N ILE A 115 -9.40 -1.46 -4.19
CA ILE A 115 -10.50 -0.56 -4.52
C ILE A 115 -10.44 0.66 -3.60
N ALA A 116 -10.55 1.85 -4.18
CA ALA A 116 -10.63 3.09 -3.42
C ALA A 116 -11.97 3.17 -2.67
N LEU A 117 -11.92 3.42 -1.38
CA LEU A 117 -13.09 3.61 -0.52
C LEU A 117 -13.56 5.06 -0.47
N THR A 118 -12.66 5.97 -0.78
CA THR A 118 -12.86 7.41 -0.76
C THR A 118 -12.18 8.01 -1.99
N LEU A 119 -12.33 9.32 -2.17
CA LEU A 119 -11.43 10.07 -3.04
C LEU A 119 -10.00 9.84 -2.55
N ALA A 120 -9.09 9.47 -3.43
CA ALA A 120 -7.76 9.01 -3.06
C ALA A 120 -6.69 9.50 -4.04
N ASN A 121 -5.47 9.60 -3.54
CA ASN A 121 -4.28 9.86 -4.33
C ASN A 121 -3.19 8.84 -4.00
N VAL A 122 -2.57 8.31 -5.03
CA VAL A 122 -1.43 7.38 -4.90
C VAL A 122 -0.26 7.85 -5.73
N CYS A 123 0.94 7.53 -5.25
CA CYS A 123 2.16 7.61 -6.05
C CYS A 123 2.45 6.24 -6.66
N GLU A 124 2.78 6.20 -7.94
CA GLU A 124 3.17 4.98 -8.64
C GLU A 124 4.70 4.84 -8.64
N ILE A 125 5.18 3.70 -8.21
CA ILE A 125 6.61 3.38 -8.17
C ILE A 125 6.82 2.13 -9.00
N PRO A 126 7.41 2.25 -10.20
CA PRO A 126 7.74 1.08 -11.01
C PRO A 126 8.64 0.12 -10.21
N LEU A 127 8.23 -1.14 -10.13
CA LEU A 127 8.94 -2.14 -9.33
C LEU A 127 10.39 -2.31 -9.78
N HIS A 128 10.61 -2.35 -11.09
CA HIS A 128 11.96 -2.48 -11.65
C HIS A 128 12.87 -1.32 -11.22
N ASP A 129 12.38 -0.10 -11.25
CA ASP A 129 13.13 1.07 -10.82
C ASP A 129 13.41 1.03 -9.31
N LEU A 130 12.43 0.59 -8.51
CA LEU A 130 12.60 0.43 -7.06
C LEU A 130 13.67 -0.61 -6.74
N GLU A 131 13.66 -1.75 -7.40
CA GLU A 131 14.67 -2.80 -7.25
C GLU A 131 16.06 -2.29 -7.60
N ARG A 132 16.17 -1.55 -8.69
CA ARG A 132 17.44 -0.96 -9.12
C ARG A 132 18.00 0.01 -8.09
N VAL A 133 17.19 0.91 -7.57
CA VAL A 133 17.63 1.86 -6.52
C VAL A 133 17.96 1.13 -5.23
N ALA A 134 17.12 0.17 -4.83
CA ALA A 134 17.33 -0.62 -3.62
C ALA A 134 18.62 -1.46 -3.69
N SER A 135 19.06 -1.87 -4.87
CA SER A 135 20.31 -2.62 -5.05
C SER A 135 21.57 -1.81 -4.62
N HIS A 136 21.46 -0.51 -4.60
CA HIS A 136 22.54 0.42 -4.20
C HIS A 136 22.32 1.04 -2.82
N LEU A 137 21.21 0.77 -2.16
CA LEU A 137 20.82 1.35 -0.87
C LEU A 137 20.44 0.27 0.13
N PRO A 138 21.40 -0.23 0.94
CA PRO A 138 21.11 -1.27 1.95
C PRO A 138 20.04 -0.84 2.97
N SER A 139 19.99 0.44 3.33
CA SER A 139 18.96 0.96 4.24
C SER A 139 17.56 0.89 3.64
N LEU A 140 17.42 1.11 2.34
CA LEU A 140 16.15 0.96 1.64
C LEU A 140 15.74 -0.51 1.54
N GLN A 141 16.67 -1.40 1.23
CA GLN A 141 16.42 -2.86 1.24
C GLN A 141 15.89 -3.32 2.60
N HIS A 142 16.56 -2.91 3.66
CA HIS A 142 16.15 -3.25 5.03
C HIS A 142 14.75 -2.73 5.35
N GLN A 143 14.46 -1.49 4.98
CA GLN A 143 13.15 -0.89 5.20
C GLN A 143 12.04 -1.60 4.41
N LEU A 144 12.30 -1.97 3.16
CA LEU A 144 11.36 -2.73 2.34
C LEU A 144 11.06 -4.10 2.95
N LEU A 145 12.08 -4.83 3.40
CA LEU A 145 11.90 -6.12 4.08
C LEU A 145 11.07 -5.96 5.35
N LYS A 146 11.31 -4.92 6.12
CA LYS A 146 10.54 -4.61 7.32
C LYS A 146 9.07 -4.36 7.00
N ILE A 147 8.79 -3.57 5.98
CA ILE A 147 7.43 -3.27 5.52
C ILE A 147 6.72 -4.54 5.06
N ILE A 148 7.39 -5.38 4.29
CA ILE A 148 6.86 -6.67 3.82
C ILE A 148 6.55 -7.57 5.02
N GLY A 149 7.46 -7.67 5.99
CA GLY A 149 7.24 -8.44 7.21
C GLY A 149 6.05 -7.95 8.03
N GLN A 150 5.89 -6.64 8.17
CA GLN A 150 4.75 -6.03 8.84
C GLN A 150 3.42 -6.32 8.11
N SER A 151 3.44 -6.31 6.79
CA SER A 151 2.28 -6.65 5.97
C SER A 151 1.87 -8.12 6.17
N ILE A 152 2.82 -9.04 6.17
CA ILE A 152 2.57 -10.46 6.44
C ILE A 152 1.94 -10.66 7.83
N ASN A 153 2.50 -10.03 8.86
CA ASN A 153 1.97 -10.13 10.22
C ASN A 153 0.54 -9.60 10.33
N ARG A 154 0.23 -8.52 9.64
CA ARG A 154 -1.11 -7.93 9.58
C ARG A 154 -2.10 -8.87 8.92
N ASP A 155 -1.74 -9.48 7.80
CA ASP A 155 -2.57 -10.41 7.06
C ASP A 155 -2.82 -11.69 7.85
N GLN A 156 -1.82 -12.22 8.55
CA GLN A 156 -1.96 -13.37 9.43
C GLN A 156 -2.91 -13.08 10.59
N LYS A 157 -2.79 -11.93 11.21
CA LYS A 157 -3.66 -11.51 12.31
C LYS A 157 -5.11 -11.35 11.84
N HIS A 158 -5.31 -10.78 10.67
CA HIS A 158 -6.64 -10.66 10.06
C HIS A 158 -7.26 -12.03 9.77
N ALA A 159 -6.50 -12.93 9.18
CA ALA A 159 -6.92 -14.31 8.91
C ALA A 159 -7.28 -15.06 10.20
N GLU A 160 -6.52 -14.88 11.27
CA GLU A 160 -6.80 -15.47 12.58
C GLU A 160 -8.13 -14.97 13.15
N ILE A 161 -8.40 -13.68 13.09
CA ILE A 161 -9.67 -13.09 13.54
C ILE A 161 -10.84 -13.65 12.73
N LEU A 162 -10.72 -13.74 11.42
CA LEU A 162 -11.74 -14.33 10.55
C LEU A 162 -11.95 -15.82 10.85
N GLY A 163 -10.86 -16.56 11.07
CA GLY A 163 -10.93 -17.97 11.45
C GLY A 163 -11.68 -18.19 12.75
N LYS A 164 -11.43 -17.39 13.77
CA LYS A 164 -12.16 -17.41 15.04
C LYS A 164 -13.65 -17.09 14.86
N LYS A 165 -13.97 -16.08 14.07
CA LYS A 165 -15.36 -15.71 13.75
C LYS A 165 -16.10 -16.87 13.08
N ASN A 166 -15.50 -17.48 12.09
CA ASN A 166 -16.10 -18.63 11.40
C ASN A 166 -16.31 -19.83 12.31
N ALA A 167 -15.39 -20.10 13.24
CA ALA A 167 -15.53 -21.14 14.24
C ALA A 167 -16.72 -20.87 15.15
N HIS A 168 -16.90 -19.66 15.62
CA HIS A 168 -18.05 -19.25 16.43
C HIS A 168 -19.37 -19.37 15.67
N GLU A 169 -19.42 -18.98 14.43
CA GLU A 169 -20.60 -19.12 13.56
C GLU A 169 -20.96 -20.58 13.36
N ARG A 170 -19.99 -21.46 13.12
CA ARG A 170 -20.19 -22.91 12.99
C ARG A 170 -20.74 -23.53 14.27
N MET A 171 -20.21 -23.15 15.42
CA MET A 171 -20.71 -23.61 16.72
C MET A 171 -22.13 -23.13 16.97
N ALA A 172 -22.45 -21.89 16.65
CA ALA A 172 -23.80 -21.35 16.80
C ALA A 172 -24.82 -22.12 15.96
N ILE A 173 -24.48 -22.44 14.70
CA ILE A 173 -25.32 -23.27 13.84
C ILE A 173 -25.53 -24.67 14.42
N PHE A 174 -24.48 -25.28 14.97
CA PHE A 174 -24.55 -26.61 15.58
C PHE A 174 -25.43 -26.63 16.81
N LEU A 175 -25.37 -25.61 17.68
CA LEU A 175 -26.15 -25.49 18.88
C LEU A 175 -27.65 -25.21 18.67
N HIS A 176 -28.02 -24.69 17.49
CA HIS A 176 -29.40 -24.36 17.12
C HIS A 176 -30.11 -25.44 16.29
N GLN A 177 -29.45 -26.54 16.03
CA GLN A 177 -30.08 -27.69 15.36
C GLN A 177 -30.98 -28.49 16.31
#